data_7562b3d71b3eb6c0bcdcd7657ccdf474
#
_entry.id   7562b3d71b3eb6c0bcdcd7657ccdf474
#
_cell.length_a   1.000
_cell.length_b   1.000
_cell.length_c   1.000
_cell.angle_alpha   90.00
_cell.angle_beta   90.00
_cell.angle_gamma   90.00
#
_symmetry.space_group_name_H-M   'P 1'
#
loop_
_entity.id
_entity.type
_entity.pdbx_description
1 polymer ?
#
loop_
_entity_poly.entity_id
_entity_poly.type
_entity_poly.pdbx_seq_one_letter_code
_entity_poly.pdbx_strand_id
1 'polypeptide(L)'
;MAFLNLFAMFAIVGALSGCILKNSPEPDLENVSVENQVQPIDASGERVSQALSQLSEKAIRNQTKSVVVAKNLPFFDAVHSAVKKSPQIERAAQQVLSAGFGKDMALSGKKIQLSTTGGVGLSAQRKNSVNTDRTGASVTIRGALLLFDGGLLDSRIDAAGAQYLVAETNFDVESEKLAYDASSAWINLWSANEAQDLFLASKDEIDAIKNQLEILKTTGILNVGDFADIENKMNDLALSHQKTRQLVSLAKLDFELHFGDLIKKTSLPPLSQLVSKPDKFDTLKLPILKKLLLEQAIAEFRVKEAKAAFKPTIKSVASLSSPQNVNGSSDAKIGFFVDYTISDGGSRAARIAAAEAEFSGLEAEIGHQFRMAEVRFNTAKSRLNSNQSLIQMSSKKVELLNEQIEAATSQKALGQTAIQKLFALKIEKFEARIALIKLRGETYTSALDLKLASGNLLNLFDL
;
A
#
# COMPACT_ATOMS: atom_id res chain seq x y z
N MET A 1 35.20 -40.49 -31.27
CA MET A 1 35.15 -39.23 -30.51
C MET A 1 33.81 -38.93 -29.79
N ALA A 2 32.72 -39.59 -30.16
CA ALA A 2 31.40 -39.38 -29.49
C ALA A 2 31.26 -40.01 -28.09
N PHE A 3 32.03 -41.09 -27.79
CA PHE A 3 31.99 -41.79 -26.50
C PHE A 3 32.76 -41.07 -25.37
N LEU A 4 33.72 -40.25 -25.71
CA LEU A 4 34.51 -39.53 -24.70
C LEU A 4 33.76 -38.35 -24.08
N ASN A 5 32.83 -37.71 -24.85
CA ASN A 5 31.99 -36.63 -24.37
C ASN A 5 30.85 -37.11 -23.46
N LEU A 6 30.43 -38.37 -23.56
CA LEU A 6 29.39 -38.96 -22.74
C LEU A 6 29.88 -39.21 -21.31
N PHE A 7 31.14 -39.60 -21.14
CA PHE A 7 31.76 -39.82 -19.82
C PHE A 7 32.08 -38.49 -19.11
N ALA A 8 32.43 -37.47 -19.85
CA ALA A 8 32.63 -36.11 -19.32
C ALA A 8 31.32 -35.50 -18.77
N MET A 9 30.18 -35.81 -19.40
CA MET A 9 28.87 -35.35 -18.94
C MET A 9 28.40 -36.06 -17.65
N PHE A 10 28.76 -37.33 -17.46
CA PHE A 10 28.49 -38.07 -16.21
C PHE A 10 29.43 -37.70 -15.06
N ALA A 11 30.68 -37.37 -15.35
CA ALA A 11 31.65 -36.87 -14.36
C ALA A 11 31.27 -35.43 -13.87
N ILE A 12 30.66 -34.60 -14.71
CA ILE A 12 30.15 -33.29 -14.36
C ILE A 12 28.93 -33.40 -13.44
N VAL A 13 28.06 -34.39 -13.61
CA VAL A 13 26.90 -34.60 -12.72
C VAL A 13 27.36 -35.08 -11.32
N GLY A 14 28.43 -35.88 -11.24
CA GLY A 14 29.01 -36.32 -9.95
C GLY A 14 29.80 -35.19 -9.24
N ALA A 15 30.45 -34.32 -9.97
CA ALA A 15 31.22 -33.20 -9.41
C ALA A 15 30.36 -31.96 -9.02
N LEU A 16 29.22 -31.77 -9.69
CA LEU A 16 28.29 -30.69 -9.35
C LEU A 16 27.46 -30.97 -8.09
N SER A 17 27.29 -32.21 -7.69
CA SER A 17 26.63 -32.54 -6.41
C SER A 17 27.46 -32.12 -5.19
N GLY A 18 28.79 -31.95 -5.35
CA GLY A 18 29.68 -31.53 -4.26
C GLY A 18 29.93 -30.02 -4.17
N CYS A 19 29.73 -29.27 -5.25
CA CYS A 19 30.03 -27.83 -5.28
C CYS A 19 28.82 -26.90 -5.13
N ILE A 20 27.61 -27.37 -5.38
CA ILE A 20 26.38 -26.53 -5.28
C ILE A 20 25.93 -26.40 -3.81
N LEU A 21 26.35 -27.29 -2.93
CA LEU A 21 26.01 -27.24 -1.49
C LEU A 21 26.93 -26.35 -0.63
N LYS A 22 27.93 -25.66 -1.22
CA LYS A 22 28.94 -24.96 -0.41
C LYS A 22 28.88 -23.43 -0.42
N ASN A 23 27.95 -22.82 -1.15
CA ASN A 23 27.85 -21.35 -1.23
C ASN A 23 26.41 -20.80 -1.19
N SER A 24 25.47 -21.49 -0.54
CA SER A 24 24.25 -20.85 -0.09
C SER A 24 24.45 -20.46 1.38
N PRO A 25 24.14 -19.26 1.82
CA PRO A 25 24.04 -18.99 3.25
C PRO A 25 22.94 -19.92 3.77
N GLU A 26 23.30 -20.86 4.65
CA GLU A 26 22.34 -21.66 5.40
C GLU A 26 21.41 -20.68 6.13
N PRO A 27 20.09 -20.76 5.91
CA PRO A 27 19.18 -20.19 6.89
C PRO A 27 19.36 -21.03 8.16
N ASP A 28 19.55 -20.34 9.28
CA ASP A 28 19.59 -20.90 10.63
C ASP A 28 18.34 -21.78 10.87
N LEU A 29 18.50 -23.09 10.62
CA LEU A 29 17.49 -24.12 10.86
C LEU A 29 17.80 -24.89 12.16
N GLU A 30 18.40 -24.24 13.14
CA GLU A 30 18.43 -24.78 14.49
C GLU A 30 17.02 -24.65 15.10
N ASN A 31 16.33 -25.80 15.23
CA ASN A 31 15.01 -26.06 15.82
C ASN A 31 13.83 -26.14 14.87
N VAL A 32 13.95 -26.89 13.79
CA VAL A 32 12.79 -27.59 13.22
C VAL A 32 13.05 -29.08 13.32
N SER A 33 12.65 -29.66 14.44
CA SER A 33 12.44 -31.13 14.53
C SER A 33 11.28 -31.48 13.61
N VAL A 34 11.61 -31.90 12.38
CA VAL A 34 10.64 -32.51 11.48
C VAL A 34 10.44 -33.96 11.95
N GLU A 35 9.63 -34.15 12.95
CA GLU A 35 9.04 -35.44 13.25
C GLU A 35 7.97 -35.69 12.21
N ASN A 36 8.36 -36.42 11.14
CA ASN A 36 7.48 -36.89 10.08
C ASN A 36 6.47 -37.90 10.61
N GLN A 37 5.39 -37.41 11.19
CA GLN A 37 4.14 -38.14 11.23
C GLN A 37 3.21 -37.58 10.18
N VAL A 38 3.20 -38.19 8.98
CA VAL A 38 2.12 -38.01 8.02
C VAL A 38 0.88 -38.67 8.64
N GLN A 39 0.19 -37.95 9.51
CA GLN A 39 -1.14 -38.35 9.94
C GLN A 39 -2.14 -37.94 8.84
N PRO A 40 -3.19 -38.75 8.58
CA PRO A 40 -4.22 -38.41 7.61
C PRO A 40 -4.82 -37.06 7.96
N ILE A 41 -5.08 -36.24 6.93
CA ILE A 41 -5.73 -34.94 7.07
C ILE A 41 -7.14 -35.21 7.59
N ASP A 42 -7.32 -35.09 8.88
CA ASP A 42 -8.65 -35.11 9.49
C ASP A 42 -9.34 -33.78 9.13
N ALA A 43 -10.47 -33.87 8.44
CA ALA A 43 -11.28 -32.75 8.01
C ALA A 43 -12.03 -32.08 9.17
N SER A 44 -11.75 -32.44 10.42
CA SER A 44 -12.30 -31.77 11.58
C SER A 44 -11.71 -30.36 11.70
N GLY A 45 -12.54 -29.33 11.79
CA GLY A 45 -12.13 -27.91 11.89
C GLY A 45 -11.26 -27.55 13.11
N GLU A 46 -10.89 -28.54 13.92
CA GLU A 46 -10.13 -28.37 15.16
C GLU A 46 -8.69 -27.91 14.93
N ARG A 47 -7.98 -28.44 13.90
CA ARG A 47 -6.61 -28.00 13.56
C ARG A 47 -6.58 -26.60 12.96
N VAL A 48 -7.59 -26.26 12.16
CA VAL A 48 -7.73 -24.91 11.60
C VAL A 48 -8.03 -23.92 12.73
N SER A 49 -8.89 -24.29 13.69
CA SER A 49 -9.20 -23.50 14.87
C SER A 49 -7.97 -23.28 15.77
N GLN A 50 -7.15 -24.33 16.00
CA GLN A 50 -5.91 -24.20 16.77
C GLN A 50 -4.86 -23.33 16.03
N ALA A 51 -4.72 -23.49 14.72
CA ALA A 51 -3.84 -22.64 13.92
C ALA A 51 -4.30 -21.18 13.93
N LEU A 52 -5.61 -20.92 13.82
CA LEU A 52 -6.18 -19.57 13.91
C LEU A 52 -5.96 -18.96 15.28
N SER A 53 -6.12 -19.71 16.39
CA SER A 53 -5.86 -19.18 17.72
C SER A 53 -4.39 -18.82 17.93
N GLN A 54 -3.46 -19.66 17.49
CA GLN A 54 -2.01 -19.39 17.55
C GLN A 54 -1.62 -18.17 16.70
N LEU A 55 -2.18 -18.06 15.49
CA LEU A 55 -1.95 -16.92 14.61
C LEU A 55 -2.54 -15.64 15.17
N SER A 56 -3.72 -15.70 15.80
CA SER A 56 -4.35 -14.55 16.44
C SER A 56 -3.56 -14.07 17.66
N GLU A 57 -3.06 -14.99 18.51
CA GLU A 57 -2.18 -14.64 19.62
C GLU A 57 -0.86 -14.00 19.17
N LYS A 58 -0.26 -14.55 18.10
CA LYS A 58 0.95 -13.99 17.49
C LYS A 58 0.68 -12.60 16.89
N ALA A 59 -0.45 -12.42 16.23
CA ALA A 59 -0.87 -11.12 15.69
C ALA A 59 -1.08 -10.10 16.82
N ILE A 60 -1.75 -10.46 17.92
CA ILE A 60 -1.95 -9.60 19.09
C ILE A 60 -0.61 -9.23 19.73
N ARG A 61 0.33 -10.17 19.89
CA ARG A 61 1.68 -9.88 20.40
C ARG A 61 2.48 -8.94 19.47
N ASN A 62 2.27 -9.01 18.17
CA ASN A 62 2.91 -8.10 17.22
C ASN A 62 2.28 -6.71 17.22
N GLN A 63 0.97 -6.58 17.54
CA GLN A 63 0.32 -5.28 17.71
C GLN A 63 0.92 -4.46 18.88
N THR A 64 1.45 -5.12 19.92
CA THR A 64 2.10 -4.42 21.05
C THR A 64 3.48 -3.84 20.70
N LYS A 65 4.04 -4.19 19.53
CA LYS A 65 5.17 -3.45 18.92
C LYS A 65 4.66 -2.26 18.09
N SER A 66 3.68 -1.52 18.64
CA SER A 66 3.12 -0.34 17.98
C SER A 66 4.21 0.65 17.58
N VAL A 67 3.97 1.32 16.47
CA VAL A 67 4.82 2.38 15.92
C VAL A 67 4.94 3.49 16.97
N VAL A 68 5.94 3.43 17.84
CA VAL A 68 6.24 4.54 18.75
C VAL A 68 7.18 5.47 17.99
N VAL A 69 6.62 6.55 17.46
CA VAL A 69 7.41 7.65 16.95
C VAL A 69 7.98 8.41 18.15
N ALA A 70 9.28 8.71 18.15
CA ALA A 70 9.92 9.41 19.25
C ALA A 70 9.18 10.73 19.56
N LYS A 71 8.84 10.94 20.82
CA LYS A 71 8.21 12.16 21.33
C LYS A 71 9.10 13.36 20.92
N ASN A 72 8.52 14.38 20.29
CA ASN A 72 9.15 15.65 19.88
C ASN A 72 9.87 15.69 18.53
N LEU A 73 9.58 14.81 17.59
CA LEU A 73 10.06 15.00 16.22
C LEU A 73 9.27 16.15 15.52
N PRO A 74 9.94 16.98 14.71
CA PRO A 74 9.26 17.90 13.82
C PRO A 74 8.42 17.17 12.77
N PHE A 75 7.47 17.87 12.15
CA PHE A 75 6.49 17.30 11.22
C PHE A 75 7.09 16.34 10.18
N PHE A 76 8.12 16.78 9.45
CA PHE A 76 8.73 15.97 8.38
C PHE A 76 9.37 14.69 8.90
N ASP A 77 10.16 14.79 9.98
CA ASP A 77 10.83 13.63 10.57
C ASP A 77 9.84 12.66 11.22
N ALA A 78 8.75 13.19 11.78
CA ALA A 78 7.70 12.38 12.36
C ALA A 78 6.99 11.55 11.28
N VAL A 79 6.59 12.17 10.15
CA VAL A 79 5.96 11.48 9.03
C VAL A 79 6.92 10.45 8.42
N HIS A 80 8.19 10.83 8.15
CA HIS A 80 9.22 9.91 7.67
C HIS A 80 9.36 8.67 8.59
N SER A 81 9.44 8.90 9.90
CA SER A 81 9.56 7.82 10.89
C SER A 81 8.30 6.94 10.94
N ALA A 82 7.10 7.53 10.83
CA ALA A 82 5.84 6.80 10.82
C ALA A 82 5.74 5.87 9.60
N VAL A 83 6.11 6.36 8.42
CA VAL A 83 6.14 5.57 7.20
C VAL A 83 7.13 4.41 7.33
N LYS A 84 8.40 4.69 7.68
CA LYS A 84 9.44 3.65 7.78
C LYS A 84 9.15 2.55 8.79
N LYS A 85 8.47 2.86 9.88
CA LYS A 85 8.14 1.89 10.95
C LYS A 85 6.79 1.22 10.76
N SER A 86 6.05 1.58 9.72
CA SER A 86 4.71 1.04 9.50
C SER A 86 4.74 -0.44 9.10
N PRO A 87 3.92 -1.30 9.74
CA PRO A 87 3.74 -2.68 9.31
C PRO A 87 3.21 -2.82 7.88
N GLN A 88 2.52 -1.81 7.35
CA GLN A 88 2.06 -1.80 5.96
C GLN A 88 3.24 -1.71 4.99
N ILE A 89 4.23 -0.88 5.29
CA ILE A 89 5.45 -0.74 4.49
C ILE A 89 6.33 -1.98 4.62
N GLU A 90 6.43 -2.55 5.82
CA GLU A 90 7.12 -3.84 6.00
C GLU A 90 6.48 -4.94 5.14
N ARG A 91 5.14 -5.04 5.12
CA ARG A 91 4.42 -5.96 4.25
C ARG A 91 4.72 -5.71 2.76
N ALA A 92 4.71 -4.44 2.33
CA ALA A 92 5.02 -4.09 0.94
C ALA A 92 6.47 -4.47 0.57
N ALA A 93 7.44 -4.27 1.48
CA ALA A 93 8.82 -4.71 1.29
C ALA A 93 8.92 -6.24 1.14
N GLN A 94 8.18 -7.02 1.95
CA GLN A 94 8.13 -8.47 1.80
C GLN A 94 7.50 -8.91 0.47
N GLN A 95 6.54 -8.14 -0.06
CA GLN A 95 5.98 -8.39 -1.39
C GLN A 95 7.03 -8.16 -2.51
N VAL A 96 7.88 -7.14 -2.38
CA VAL A 96 9.02 -6.93 -3.31
C VAL A 96 9.97 -8.12 -3.29
N LEU A 97 10.35 -8.59 -2.10
CA LEU A 97 11.20 -9.79 -1.96
C LEU A 97 10.54 -11.03 -2.58
N SER A 98 9.26 -11.25 -2.32
CA SER A 98 8.49 -12.37 -2.90
C SER A 98 8.47 -12.32 -4.41
N ALA A 99 8.27 -11.13 -5.01
CA ALA A 99 8.31 -10.95 -6.46
C ALA A 99 9.72 -11.19 -7.03
N GLY A 100 10.78 -10.81 -6.29
CA GLY A 100 12.16 -11.12 -6.62
C GLY A 100 12.41 -12.62 -6.73
N PHE A 101 11.96 -13.40 -5.74
CA PHE A 101 12.03 -14.86 -5.82
C PHE A 101 11.15 -15.44 -6.94
N GLY A 102 10.01 -14.81 -7.25
CA GLY A 102 9.20 -15.18 -8.42
C GLY A 102 9.98 -15.05 -9.74
N LYS A 103 10.75 -13.98 -9.90
CA LYS A 103 11.67 -13.79 -11.03
C LYS A 103 12.76 -14.88 -11.06
N ASP A 104 13.37 -15.20 -9.92
CA ASP A 104 14.39 -16.26 -9.83
C ASP A 104 13.80 -17.64 -10.16
N MET A 105 12.56 -17.90 -9.74
CA MET A 105 11.82 -19.11 -10.13
C MET A 105 11.62 -19.18 -11.65
N ALA A 106 11.24 -18.08 -12.30
CA ALA A 106 11.10 -18.05 -13.75
C ALA A 106 12.46 -18.31 -14.45
N LEU A 107 13.53 -17.68 -13.98
CA LEU A 107 14.89 -17.88 -14.49
C LEU A 107 15.38 -19.32 -14.32
N SER A 108 14.94 -20.02 -13.26
CA SER A 108 15.31 -21.42 -13.02
C SER A 108 14.86 -22.36 -14.14
N GLY A 109 13.81 -22.00 -14.88
CA GLY A 109 13.34 -22.74 -16.02
C GLY A 109 14.37 -22.88 -17.17
N LYS A 110 15.39 -22.01 -17.23
CA LYS A 110 16.53 -22.11 -18.16
C LYS A 110 17.61 -23.11 -17.70
N LYS A 111 17.54 -23.56 -16.45
CA LYS A 111 18.53 -24.48 -15.88
C LYS A 111 18.06 -25.93 -16.04
N ILE A 112 19.00 -26.86 -15.87
CA ILE A 112 18.67 -28.28 -15.88
C ILE A 112 17.74 -28.58 -14.70
N GLN A 113 16.59 -29.19 -15.00
CA GLN A 113 15.65 -29.70 -14.01
C GLN A 113 15.98 -31.16 -13.71
N LEU A 114 16.34 -31.44 -12.47
CA LEU A 114 16.63 -32.79 -12.02
C LEU A 114 15.52 -33.28 -11.08
N SER A 115 14.95 -34.42 -11.38
CA SER A 115 13.92 -35.05 -10.54
C SER A 115 14.22 -36.51 -10.28
N THR A 116 13.80 -37.00 -9.12
CA THR A 116 13.80 -38.40 -8.81
C THR A 116 12.39 -38.86 -8.45
N THR A 117 11.99 -40.00 -8.93
CA THR A 117 10.70 -40.61 -8.63
C THR A 117 10.93 -42.03 -8.14
N GLY A 118 10.49 -42.33 -6.94
CA GLY A 118 10.50 -43.67 -6.36
C GLY A 118 9.09 -44.23 -6.26
N GLY A 119 8.94 -45.51 -6.55
CA GLY A 119 7.68 -46.22 -6.43
C GLY A 119 7.86 -47.65 -5.96
N VAL A 120 6.91 -48.16 -5.19
CA VAL A 120 6.78 -49.56 -4.81
C VAL A 120 5.44 -50.06 -5.35
N GLY A 121 5.45 -51.20 -6.02
CA GLY A 121 4.21 -51.66 -6.63
C GLY A 121 4.27 -53.08 -7.18
N LEU A 122 3.10 -53.54 -7.57
CA LEU A 122 2.89 -54.78 -8.31
C LEU A 122 2.66 -54.42 -9.77
N SER A 123 3.38 -55.05 -10.69
CA SER A 123 3.08 -54.92 -12.11
C SER A 123 2.87 -56.31 -12.69
N ALA A 124 1.76 -56.52 -13.38
CA ALA A 124 1.48 -57.70 -14.16
C ALA A 124 1.70 -57.41 -15.64
N GLN A 125 2.61 -58.08 -16.30
CA GLN A 125 2.87 -57.95 -17.72
C GLN A 125 2.61 -59.27 -18.43
N ARG A 126 1.77 -59.24 -19.45
CA ARG A 126 1.53 -60.41 -20.31
C ARG A 126 2.27 -60.24 -21.62
N LYS A 127 3.24 -61.10 -21.89
CA LYS A 127 3.98 -61.13 -23.15
C LYS A 127 4.02 -62.55 -23.67
N ASN A 128 3.58 -62.77 -24.93
CA ASN A 128 3.56 -64.09 -25.57
C ASN A 128 2.91 -65.17 -24.72
N SER A 129 1.70 -64.94 -24.16
CA SER A 129 0.93 -65.82 -23.29
C SER A 129 1.57 -66.16 -21.95
N VAL A 130 2.67 -65.57 -21.56
CA VAL A 130 3.30 -65.73 -20.24
C VAL A 130 2.93 -64.50 -19.40
N ASN A 131 2.29 -64.75 -18.26
CA ASN A 131 2.05 -63.74 -17.24
C ASN A 131 3.30 -63.60 -16.38
N THR A 132 3.82 -62.41 -16.26
CA THR A 132 4.94 -62.13 -15.36
C THR A 132 4.47 -61.12 -14.34
N ASP A 133 4.21 -61.58 -13.11
CA ASP A 133 3.91 -60.72 -11.99
C ASP A 133 5.22 -60.21 -11.37
N ARG A 134 5.36 -58.93 -11.26
CA ARG A 134 6.57 -58.31 -10.70
C ARG A 134 6.16 -57.45 -9.50
N THR A 135 6.78 -57.77 -8.38
CA THR A 135 6.69 -56.98 -7.15
C THR A 135 8.04 -56.35 -6.90
N GLY A 136 8.10 -55.06 -6.64
CA GLY A 136 9.37 -54.45 -6.33
C GLY A 136 9.32 -52.91 -6.19
N ALA A 137 10.48 -52.36 -5.87
CA ALA A 137 10.70 -50.92 -5.84
C ALA A 137 11.41 -50.48 -7.12
N SER A 138 11.02 -49.34 -7.65
CA SER A 138 11.70 -48.69 -8.77
C SER A 138 12.12 -47.27 -8.40
N VAL A 139 13.28 -46.82 -8.88
CA VAL A 139 13.73 -45.47 -8.76
C VAL A 139 14.10 -44.95 -10.14
N THR A 140 13.57 -43.80 -10.53
CA THR A 140 13.90 -43.17 -11.78
C THR A 140 14.48 -41.77 -11.47
N ILE A 141 15.69 -41.51 -12.00
CA ILE A 141 16.30 -40.19 -11.99
C ILE A 141 16.13 -39.62 -13.40
N ARG A 142 15.63 -38.38 -13.49
CA ARG A 142 15.40 -37.71 -14.76
C ARG A 142 15.99 -36.29 -14.73
N GLY A 143 16.86 -35.98 -15.69
CA GLY A 143 17.32 -34.64 -16.01
C GLY A 143 16.64 -34.14 -17.27
N ALA A 144 16.16 -32.88 -17.27
CA ALA A 144 15.57 -32.23 -18.42
C ALA A 144 16.12 -30.82 -18.58
N LEU A 145 16.45 -30.44 -19.82
CA LEU A 145 16.88 -29.10 -20.19
C LEU A 145 16.02 -28.61 -21.35
N LEU A 146 15.39 -27.45 -21.18
CA LEU A 146 14.68 -26.79 -22.26
C LEU A 146 15.69 -26.17 -23.24
N LEU A 147 15.56 -26.54 -24.51
CA LEU A 147 16.42 -26.02 -25.60
C LEU A 147 15.70 -24.96 -26.43
N PHE A 148 14.40 -25.16 -26.65
CA PHE A 148 13.58 -24.24 -27.43
C PHE A 148 12.10 -24.42 -27.06
N ASP A 149 11.37 -23.32 -26.91
CA ASP A 149 9.92 -23.29 -26.67
C ASP A 149 9.19 -22.16 -27.41
N GLY A 150 9.84 -21.65 -28.44
CA GLY A 150 9.30 -20.54 -29.23
C GLY A 150 9.33 -19.19 -28.53
N GLY A 151 10.04 -19.05 -27.40
CA GLY A 151 10.13 -17.84 -26.60
C GLY A 151 9.09 -17.76 -25.47
N LEU A 152 8.43 -18.87 -25.16
CA LEU A 152 7.45 -18.96 -24.07
C LEU A 152 8.11 -18.68 -22.70
N LEU A 153 9.23 -19.35 -22.42
CA LEU A 153 9.96 -19.16 -21.16
C LEU A 153 10.57 -17.76 -21.06
N ASP A 154 11.10 -17.22 -22.17
CA ASP A 154 11.63 -15.86 -22.19
C ASP A 154 10.53 -14.84 -21.86
N SER A 155 9.34 -14.97 -22.49
CA SER A 155 8.20 -14.09 -22.19
C SER A 155 7.74 -14.20 -20.72
N ARG A 156 7.82 -15.39 -20.11
CA ARG A 156 7.54 -15.59 -18.67
C ARG A 156 8.56 -14.92 -17.78
N ILE A 157 9.85 -15.00 -18.13
CA ILE A 157 10.94 -14.34 -17.40
C ILE A 157 10.77 -12.84 -17.46
N ASP A 158 10.46 -12.29 -18.65
CA ASP A 158 10.23 -10.87 -18.84
C ASP A 158 8.99 -10.40 -18.04
N ALA A 159 7.90 -11.17 -18.08
CA ALA A 159 6.71 -10.89 -17.27
C ALA A 159 7.00 -10.92 -15.76
N ALA A 160 7.78 -11.90 -15.29
CA ALA A 160 8.18 -11.98 -13.88
C ALA A 160 9.12 -10.82 -13.49
N GLY A 161 10.00 -10.38 -14.40
CA GLY A 161 10.82 -9.19 -14.23
C GLY A 161 9.96 -7.92 -14.09
N ALA A 162 8.96 -7.77 -14.94
CA ALA A 162 8.02 -6.65 -14.86
C ALA A 162 7.16 -6.72 -13.60
N GLN A 163 6.75 -7.92 -13.15
CA GLN A 163 6.03 -8.10 -11.87
C GLN A 163 6.88 -7.68 -10.66
N TYR A 164 8.19 -7.92 -10.69
CA TYR A 164 9.10 -7.41 -9.67
C TYR A 164 9.08 -5.88 -9.64
N LEU A 165 9.18 -5.21 -10.79
CA LEU A 165 9.10 -3.76 -10.89
C LEU A 165 7.73 -3.20 -10.47
N VAL A 166 6.64 -3.94 -10.75
CA VAL A 166 5.29 -3.60 -10.22
C VAL A 166 5.27 -3.64 -8.70
N ALA A 167 5.90 -4.65 -8.09
CA ALA A 167 5.97 -4.75 -6.64
C ALA A 167 6.78 -3.60 -6.01
N GLU A 168 7.93 -3.22 -6.61
CA GLU A 168 8.70 -2.03 -6.20
C GLU A 168 7.87 -0.75 -6.33
N THR A 169 7.20 -0.57 -7.46
CA THR A 169 6.35 0.62 -7.66
C THR A 169 5.15 0.63 -6.72
N ASN A 170 4.60 -0.54 -6.37
CA ASN A 170 3.53 -0.65 -5.39
C ASN A 170 4.01 -0.28 -3.97
N PHE A 171 5.28 -0.57 -3.64
CA PHE A 171 5.89 -0.08 -2.40
C PHE A 171 5.91 1.46 -2.36
N ASP A 172 6.24 2.12 -3.47
CA ASP A 172 6.19 3.57 -3.58
C ASP A 172 4.76 4.11 -3.41
N VAL A 173 3.76 3.47 -4.05
CA VAL A 173 2.33 3.82 -3.92
C VAL A 173 1.84 3.73 -2.48
N GLU A 174 2.18 2.63 -1.78
CA GLU A 174 1.81 2.45 -0.37
C GLU A 174 2.54 3.46 0.54
N SER A 175 3.79 3.78 0.22
CA SER A 175 4.57 4.79 0.95
C SER A 175 3.97 6.20 0.76
N GLU A 176 3.59 6.58 -0.47
CA GLU A 176 2.89 7.84 -0.74
C GLU A 176 1.57 7.95 0.02
N LYS A 177 0.77 6.89 -0.03
CA LYS A 177 -0.51 6.84 0.66
C LYS A 177 -0.34 7.04 2.16
N LEU A 178 0.57 6.28 2.77
CA LEU A 178 0.81 6.37 4.20
C LEU A 178 1.40 7.72 4.63
N ALA A 179 2.31 8.30 3.83
CA ALA A 179 2.85 9.63 4.07
C ALA A 179 1.74 10.69 4.01
N TYR A 180 0.82 10.57 3.06
CA TYR A 180 -0.34 11.46 2.94
C TYR A 180 -1.29 11.31 4.13
N ASP A 181 -1.66 10.07 4.49
CA ASP A 181 -2.58 9.78 5.59
C ASP A 181 -2.01 10.26 6.93
N ALA A 182 -0.73 9.96 7.22
CA ALA A 182 -0.05 10.43 8.42
C ALA A 182 0.05 11.96 8.48
N SER A 183 0.37 12.61 7.36
CA SER A 183 0.43 14.07 7.28
C SER A 183 -0.93 14.70 7.51
N SER A 184 -1.98 14.11 6.94
CA SER A 184 -3.37 14.57 7.12
C SER A 184 -3.83 14.42 8.57
N ALA A 185 -3.50 13.28 9.22
CA ALA A 185 -3.78 13.07 10.64
C ALA A 185 -3.09 14.12 11.54
N TRP A 186 -1.85 14.48 11.23
CA TRP A 186 -1.12 15.55 11.92
C TRP A 186 -1.80 16.92 11.77
N ILE A 187 -2.14 17.30 10.54
CA ILE A 187 -2.80 18.58 10.23
C ILE A 187 -4.18 18.66 10.90
N ASN A 188 -4.95 17.57 10.86
CA ASN A 188 -6.26 17.49 11.47
C ASN A 188 -6.17 17.65 12.99
N LEU A 189 -5.22 17.00 13.65
CA LEU A 189 -5.00 17.13 15.09
C LEU A 189 -4.57 18.55 15.45
N TRP A 190 -3.65 19.15 14.66
CA TRP A 190 -3.25 20.55 14.85
C TRP A 190 -4.46 21.48 14.77
N SER A 191 -5.25 21.37 13.70
CA SER A 191 -6.41 22.24 13.47
C SER A 191 -7.47 22.10 14.58
N ALA A 192 -7.74 20.87 15.01
CA ALA A 192 -8.68 20.60 16.07
C ALA A 192 -8.20 21.15 17.44
N ASN A 193 -6.92 20.98 17.76
CA ASN A 193 -6.33 21.52 18.97
C ASN A 193 -6.33 23.06 18.98
N GLU A 194 -5.93 23.72 17.88
CA GLU A 194 -5.96 25.19 17.77
C GLU A 194 -7.39 25.73 17.95
N ALA A 195 -8.38 25.04 17.36
CA ALA A 195 -9.78 25.41 17.56
C ALA A 195 -10.22 25.25 19.04
N GLN A 196 -9.82 24.15 19.69
CA GLN A 196 -10.11 23.92 21.10
C GLN A 196 -9.41 24.94 22.00
N ASP A 197 -8.14 25.24 21.75
CA ASP A 197 -7.37 26.24 22.49
C ASP A 197 -8.03 27.61 22.37
N LEU A 198 -8.58 27.96 21.19
CA LEU A 198 -9.34 29.19 21.01
C LEU A 198 -10.61 29.21 21.88
N PHE A 199 -11.37 28.11 21.99
CA PHE A 199 -12.52 28.02 22.89
C PHE A 199 -12.10 28.19 24.34
N LEU A 200 -11.01 27.55 24.77
CA LEU A 200 -10.51 27.66 26.16
C LEU A 200 -10.04 29.07 26.48
N ALA A 201 -9.32 29.72 25.56
CA ALA A 201 -8.84 31.08 25.73
C ALA A 201 -9.98 32.13 25.73
N SER A 202 -11.10 31.85 25.07
CA SER A 202 -12.27 32.73 25.01
C SER A 202 -13.33 32.42 26.07
N LYS A 203 -13.10 31.44 26.94
CA LYS A 203 -14.10 30.96 27.93
C LYS A 203 -14.56 32.10 28.86
N ASP A 204 -13.62 32.81 29.45
CA ASP A 204 -13.93 33.88 30.40
C ASP A 204 -14.72 35.01 29.75
N GLU A 205 -14.40 35.35 28.49
CA GLU A 205 -15.14 36.35 27.69
C GLU A 205 -16.57 35.85 27.40
N ILE A 206 -16.74 34.59 27.03
CA ILE A 206 -18.03 33.94 26.75
C ILE A 206 -18.90 33.91 28.02
N ASP A 207 -18.32 33.51 29.14
CA ASP A 207 -19.00 33.45 30.42
C ASP A 207 -19.40 34.86 30.92
N ALA A 208 -18.56 35.87 30.73
CA ALA A 208 -18.89 37.25 31.02
C ALA A 208 -20.07 37.78 30.17
N ILE A 209 -20.11 37.41 28.86
CA ILE A 209 -21.25 37.72 28.01
C ILE A 209 -22.53 37.08 28.52
N LYS A 210 -22.49 35.80 28.88
CA LYS A 210 -23.64 35.07 29.42
C LYS A 210 -24.17 35.71 30.68
N ASN A 211 -23.31 36.05 31.63
CA ASN A 211 -23.70 36.69 32.89
C ASN A 211 -24.33 38.08 32.67
N GLN A 212 -23.79 38.86 31.74
CA GLN A 212 -24.36 40.16 31.38
C GLN A 212 -25.75 40.03 30.73
N LEU A 213 -25.97 39.01 29.89
CA LEU A 213 -27.26 38.73 29.31
C LEU A 213 -28.33 38.39 30.36
N GLU A 214 -28.01 37.56 31.31
CA GLU A 214 -28.93 37.25 32.41
C GLU A 214 -29.32 38.50 33.23
N ILE A 215 -28.37 39.40 33.52
CA ILE A 215 -28.64 40.66 34.17
C ILE A 215 -29.59 41.53 33.33
N LEU A 216 -29.35 41.67 32.04
CA LEU A 216 -30.16 42.49 31.15
C LEU A 216 -31.56 41.93 30.92
N LYS A 217 -31.73 40.62 30.99
CA LYS A 217 -33.02 39.94 30.99
C LYS A 217 -33.80 40.22 32.25
N THR A 218 -33.20 40.07 33.43
CA THR A 218 -33.83 40.23 34.73
C THR A 218 -34.21 41.70 34.99
N THR A 219 -33.45 42.64 34.43
CA THR A 219 -33.74 44.11 34.53
C THR A 219 -34.74 44.60 33.53
N GLY A 220 -35.20 43.77 32.59
CA GLY A 220 -36.16 44.17 31.54
C GLY A 220 -35.60 45.16 30.47
N ILE A 221 -34.28 45.35 30.41
CA ILE A 221 -33.64 46.25 29.46
C ILE A 221 -33.65 45.69 28.04
N LEU A 222 -33.58 44.35 27.90
CA LEU A 222 -33.69 43.64 26.64
C LEU A 222 -35.14 43.24 26.37
N ASN A 223 -35.62 43.46 25.14
CA ASN A 223 -36.88 42.88 24.72
C ASN A 223 -36.70 41.35 24.46
N VAL A 224 -37.81 40.61 24.47
CA VAL A 224 -37.80 39.13 24.39
C VAL A 224 -37.18 38.66 23.06
N GLY A 225 -37.39 39.39 21.94
CA GLY A 225 -36.83 39.03 20.65
C GLY A 225 -35.30 39.15 20.59
N ASP A 226 -34.75 40.26 21.06
CA ASP A 226 -33.29 40.50 21.09
C ASP A 226 -32.59 39.50 22.01
N PHE A 227 -33.23 39.12 23.14
CA PHE A 227 -32.71 38.12 24.04
C PHE A 227 -32.67 36.77 23.39
N ALA A 228 -33.74 36.33 22.70
CA ALA A 228 -33.82 35.07 21.99
C ALA A 228 -32.77 34.95 20.89
N ASP A 229 -32.51 36.03 20.14
CA ASP A 229 -31.48 36.06 19.08
C ASP A 229 -30.08 35.85 19.65
N ILE A 230 -29.76 36.47 20.78
CA ILE A 230 -28.43 36.28 21.41
C ILE A 230 -28.35 34.88 22.02
N GLU A 231 -29.40 34.37 22.66
CA GLU A 231 -29.44 33.04 23.23
C GLU A 231 -29.24 31.97 22.14
N ASN A 232 -29.87 32.12 20.97
CA ASN A 232 -29.65 31.23 19.81
C ASN A 232 -28.17 31.25 19.38
N LYS A 233 -27.53 32.42 19.25
CA LYS A 233 -26.10 32.50 18.92
C LYS A 233 -25.19 31.84 19.97
N MET A 234 -25.54 31.99 21.25
CA MET A 234 -24.82 31.30 22.33
C MET A 234 -24.98 29.77 22.27
N ASN A 235 -26.18 29.28 21.92
CA ASN A 235 -26.42 27.87 21.69
C ASN A 235 -25.63 27.34 20.48
N ASP A 236 -25.57 28.11 19.36
CA ASP A 236 -24.77 27.76 18.20
C ASP A 236 -23.28 27.68 18.56
N LEU A 237 -22.79 28.60 19.39
CA LEU A 237 -21.43 28.57 19.90
C LEU A 237 -21.16 27.33 20.79
N ALA A 238 -22.10 26.97 21.66
CA ALA A 238 -22.02 25.76 22.49
C ALA A 238 -22.02 24.48 21.65
N LEU A 239 -22.85 24.41 20.60
CA LEU A 239 -22.86 23.32 19.64
C LEU A 239 -21.53 23.25 18.88
N SER A 240 -20.99 24.37 18.46
CA SER A 240 -19.66 24.45 17.80
C SER A 240 -18.54 23.97 18.70
N HIS A 241 -18.57 24.32 19.99
CA HIS A 241 -17.63 23.82 20.99
C HIS A 241 -17.73 22.29 21.15
N GLN A 242 -18.94 21.75 21.26
CA GLN A 242 -19.13 20.30 21.38
C GLN A 242 -18.65 19.55 20.13
N LYS A 243 -18.92 20.07 18.93
CA LYS A 243 -18.37 19.53 17.67
C LYS A 243 -16.85 19.58 17.66
N THR A 244 -16.24 20.67 18.11
CA THR A 244 -14.77 20.77 18.21
C THR A 244 -14.19 19.74 19.16
N ARG A 245 -14.80 19.49 20.33
CA ARG A 245 -14.37 18.44 21.25
C ARG A 245 -14.43 17.05 20.60
N GLN A 246 -15.49 16.77 19.85
CA GLN A 246 -15.63 15.52 19.10
C GLN A 246 -14.52 15.40 18.03
N LEU A 247 -14.25 16.47 17.27
CA LEU A 247 -13.18 16.49 16.27
C LEU A 247 -11.80 16.24 16.89
N VAL A 248 -11.52 16.83 18.06
CA VAL A 248 -10.27 16.58 18.80
C VAL A 248 -10.16 15.11 19.17
N SER A 249 -11.25 14.50 19.67
CA SER A 249 -11.24 13.09 20.04
C SER A 249 -10.97 12.19 18.84
N LEU A 250 -11.64 12.43 17.70
CA LEU A 250 -11.44 11.65 16.48
C LEU A 250 -10.04 11.86 15.89
N ALA A 251 -9.57 13.11 15.84
CA ALA A 251 -8.24 13.42 15.32
C ALA A 251 -7.11 12.81 16.18
N LYS A 252 -7.34 12.66 17.49
CA LYS A 252 -6.40 11.96 18.39
C LYS A 252 -6.30 10.47 18.03
N LEU A 253 -7.42 9.80 17.82
CA LEU A 253 -7.45 8.38 17.47
C LEU A 253 -6.77 8.15 16.10
N ASP A 254 -7.04 9.01 15.11
CA ASP A 254 -6.40 8.95 13.81
C ASP A 254 -4.88 9.20 13.90
N PHE A 255 -4.48 10.16 14.72
CA PHE A 255 -3.07 10.41 15.00
C PHE A 255 -2.37 9.23 15.68
N GLU A 256 -3.00 8.62 16.68
CA GLU A 256 -2.48 7.45 17.39
C GLU A 256 -2.27 6.26 16.46
N LEU A 257 -3.13 6.10 15.45
CA LEU A 257 -2.99 5.05 14.43
C LEU A 257 -1.64 5.13 13.69
N HIS A 258 -1.19 6.35 13.36
CA HIS A 258 0.02 6.57 12.55
C HIS A 258 1.28 6.78 13.39
N PHE A 259 1.16 7.41 14.56
CA PHE A 259 2.31 7.86 15.36
C PHE A 259 2.45 7.13 16.71
N GLY A 260 1.46 6.33 17.11
CA GLY A 260 1.42 5.66 18.39
C GLY A 260 1.03 6.62 19.52
N ASP A 261 1.96 6.99 20.40
CA ASP A 261 1.66 7.87 21.53
C ASP A 261 1.32 9.31 21.14
N LEU A 262 0.40 9.93 21.89
CA LEU A 262 0.02 11.32 21.72
C LEU A 262 1.19 12.27 22.01
N ILE A 263 1.46 13.15 21.05
CA ILE A 263 2.28 14.35 21.26
C ILE A 263 1.37 15.41 21.89
N LYS A 264 1.82 16.05 22.98
CA LYS A 264 1.02 17.05 23.70
C LYS A 264 0.65 18.27 22.86
N LYS A 265 1.48 18.64 21.90
CA LYS A 265 1.22 19.76 20.98
C LYS A 265 1.84 19.50 19.62
N THR A 266 1.03 19.46 18.58
CA THR A 266 1.46 19.42 17.18
C THR A 266 1.71 20.84 16.69
N SER A 267 2.77 21.04 15.88
CA SER A 267 3.03 22.29 15.18
C SER A 267 3.15 22.01 13.69
N LEU A 268 2.73 23.00 12.86
CA LEU A 268 2.91 22.90 11.41
C LEU A 268 4.19 23.63 10.99
N PRO A 269 4.92 23.10 10.01
CA PRO A 269 6.05 23.81 9.41
C PRO A 269 5.54 25.04 8.63
N PRO A 270 6.40 26.02 8.29
CA PRO A 270 6.00 27.10 7.39
C PRO A 270 5.48 26.53 6.06
N LEU A 271 4.36 27.08 5.56
CA LEU A 271 3.74 26.61 4.31
C LEU A 271 4.72 26.69 3.12
N SER A 272 5.64 27.64 3.14
CA SER A 272 6.70 27.80 2.13
C SER A 272 7.61 26.58 2.01
N GLN A 273 7.75 25.75 3.04
CA GLN A 273 8.52 24.50 2.98
C GLN A 273 7.78 23.41 2.18
N LEU A 274 6.45 23.39 2.24
CA LEU A 274 5.64 22.47 1.44
C LEU A 274 5.53 22.93 -0.02
N VAL A 275 5.59 24.24 -0.29
CA VAL A 275 5.33 24.85 -1.61
C VAL A 275 6.57 25.54 -2.17
N SER A 276 7.78 25.18 -1.71
CA SER A 276 9.04 25.88 -2.02
C SER A 276 9.43 25.93 -3.50
N LYS A 277 8.93 25.02 -4.33
CA LYS A 277 9.16 24.97 -5.78
C LYS A 277 7.83 24.82 -6.51
N PRO A 278 7.65 25.51 -7.68
CA PRO A 278 6.46 25.29 -8.49
C PRO A 278 6.45 23.84 -8.98
N ASP A 279 5.47 23.08 -8.50
CA ASP A 279 5.27 21.71 -8.95
C ASP A 279 4.80 21.74 -10.41
N LYS A 280 5.46 20.93 -11.23
CA LYS A 280 5.06 20.69 -12.61
C LYS A 280 4.40 19.31 -12.69
N PHE A 281 3.36 19.22 -13.49
CA PHE A 281 2.76 17.93 -13.79
C PHE A 281 3.74 17.09 -14.62
N ASP A 282 4.12 15.93 -14.09
CA ASP A 282 4.98 14.97 -14.75
C ASP A 282 4.43 13.55 -14.51
N THR A 283 3.88 12.97 -15.53
CA THR A 283 3.21 11.67 -15.48
C THR A 283 4.14 10.53 -15.07
N LEU A 284 5.43 10.63 -15.43
CA LEU A 284 6.43 9.59 -15.13
C LEU A 284 6.84 9.58 -13.64
N LYS A 285 6.55 10.64 -12.92
CA LYS A 285 6.80 10.72 -11.46
C LYS A 285 5.68 10.13 -10.63
N LEU A 286 4.53 9.84 -11.22
CA LEU A 286 3.38 9.30 -10.49
C LEU A 286 3.51 7.77 -10.38
N PRO A 287 3.73 7.20 -9.17
CA PRO A 287 3.91 5.77 -9.00
C PRO A 287 2.73 4.97 -9.53
N ILE A 288 1.51 5.48 -9.37
CA ILE A 288 0.30 4.80 -9.87
C ILE A 288 0.29 4.67 -11.39
N LEU A 289 0.74 5.66 -12.16
CA LEU A 289 0.83 5.59 -13.62
C LEU A 289 1.99 4.71 -14.05
N LYS A 290 3.14 4.78 -13.38
CA LYS A 290 4.27 3.87 -13.61
C LYS A 290 3.85 2.42 -13.41
N LYS A 291 3.09 2.12 -12.36
CA LYS A 291 2.54 0.78 -12.09
C LYS A 291 1.67 0.29 -13.25
N LEU A 292 0.73 1.11 -13.74
CA LEU A 292 -0.14 0.75 -14.86
C LEU A 292 0.62 0.49 -16.17
N LEU A 293 1.66 1.27 -16.46
CA LEU A 293 2.53 1.04 -17.62
C LEU A 293 3.30 -0.29 -17.50
N LEU A 294 3.73 -0.66 -16.29
CA LEU A 294 4.36 -1.95 -16.05
C LEU A 294 3.36 -3.11 -16.15
N GLU A 295 2.12 -2.94 -15.69
CA GLU A 295 1.03 -3.92 -15.85
C GLU A 295 0.69 -4.12 -17.34
N GLN A 296 0.70 -3.05 -18.14
CA GLN A 296 0.56 -3.14 -19.60
C GLN A 296 1.71 -3.93 -20.23
N ALA A 297 2.96 -3.71 -19.81
CA ALA A 297 4.10 -4.49 -20.27
C ALA A 297 3.95 -5.99 -19.93
N ILE A 298 3.43 -6.32 -18.73
CA ILE A 298 3.11 -7.71 -18.37
C ILE A 298 2.08 -8.31 -19.32
N ALA A 299 1.02 -7.57 -19.63
CA ALA A 299 -0.01 -8.03 -20.58
C ALA A 299 0.58 -8.25 -21.99
N GLU A 300 1.51 -7.38 -22.46
CA GLU A 300 2.24 -7.59 -23.72
C GLU A 300 3.05 -8.89 -23.70
N PHE A 301 3.76 -9.17 -22.58
CA PHE A 301 4.49 -10.44 -22.45
C PHE A 301 3.56 -11.65 -22.43
N ARG A 302 2.35 -11.54 -21.84
CA ARG A 302 1.32 -12.60 -21.90
C ARG A 302 0.82 -12.84 -23.32
N VAL A 303 0.67 -11.80 -24.15
CA VAL A 303 0.37 -11.96 -25.59
C VAL A 303 1.49 -12.72 -26.29
N LYS A 304 2.77 -12.37 -26.04
CA LYS A 304 3.93 -13.08 -26.59
C LYS A 304 3.97 -14.54 -26.13
N GLU A 305 3.70 -14.82 -24.86
CA GLU A 305 3.58 -16.16 -24.29
C GLU A 305 2.49 -16.97 -24.99
N ALA A 306 1.29 -16.40 -25.17
CA ALA A 306 0.18 -17.05 -25.86
C ALA A 306 0.52 -17.37 -27.31
N LYS A 307 1.21 -16.46 -28.03
CA LYS A 307 1.70 -16.68 -29.40
C LYS A 307 2.80 -17.75 -29.47
N ALA A 308 3.66 -17.83 -28.47
CA ALA A 308 4.71 -18.86 -28.38
C ALA A 308 4.15 -20.27 -28.28
N ALA A 309 2.95 -20.46 -27.70
CA ALA A 309 2.29 -21.77 -27.61
C ALA A 309 1.93 -22.43 -28.97
N PHE A 310 2.02 -21.68 -30.08
CA PHE A 310 1.90 -22.24 -31.43
C PHE A 310 3.20 -22.83 -31.98
N LYS A 311 4.32 -22.65 -31.28
CA LYS A 311 5.63 -23.16 -31.70
C LYS A 311 5.94 -24.48 -31.00
N PRO A 312 6.80 -25.34 -31.60
CA PRO A 312 7.20 -26.59 -30.94
C PRO A 312 8.06 -26.31 -29.71
N THR A 313 7.99 -27.22 -28.73
CA THR A 313 8.90 -27.23 -27.59
C THR A 313 9.93 -28.34 -27.76
N ILE A 314 11.22 -28.03 -27.63
CA ILE A 314 12.34 -28.96 -27.77
C ILE A 314 13.06 -29.04 -26.42
N LYS A 315 13.17 -30.26 -25.89
CA LYS A 315 13.87 -30.54 -24.63
C LYS A 315 14.92 -31.62 -24.84
N SER A 316 16.07 -31.48 -24.20
CA SER A 316 17.00 -32.58 -23.98
C SER A 316 16.62 -33.29 -22.66
N VAL A 317 16.48 -34.59 -22.72
CA VAL A 317 16.10 -35.39 -21.53
C VAL A 317 17.07 -36.56 -21.39
N ALA A 318 17.60 -36.73 -20.19
CA ALA A 318 18.35 -37.93 -19.77
C ALA A 318 17.59 -38.57 -18.62
N SER A 319 17.40 -39.89 -18.67
CA SER A 319 16.78 -40.64 -17.57
C SER A 319 17.49 -41.97 -17.30
N LEU A 320 17.57 -42.29 -16.03
CA LEU A 320 18.09 -43.59 -15.53
C LEU A 320 17.02 -44.19 -14.62
N SER A 321 16.55 -45.39 -14.98
CA SER A 321 15.55 -46.12 -14.20
C SER A 321 16.15 -47.41 -13.67
N SER A 322 16.00 -47.67 -12.38
CA SER A 322 16.28 -49.00 -11.82
C SER A 322 15.12 -49.96 -12.12
N PRO A 323 15.40 -51.24 -12.27
CA PRO A 323 14.35 -52.20 -12.49
C PRO A 323 13.45 -52.35 -11.25
N GLN A 324 12.20 -52.72 -11.48
CA GLN A 324 11.23 -53.07 -10.44
C GLN A 324 11.53 -54.43 -9.77
N ASN A 325 12.45 -55.23 -10.34
CA ASN A 325 12.77 -56.56 -9.89
C ASN A 325 14.29 -56.78 -9.85
N VAL A 326 14.78 -57.58 -8.90
CA VAL A 326 16.21 -57.86 -8.67
C VAL A 326 16.92 -58.43 -9.94
N ASN A 327 16.18 -59.09 -10.82
CA ASN A 327 16.70 -59.66 -12.09
C ASN A 327 16.39 -58.80 -13.33
N GLY A 328 15.87 -57.60 -13.14
CA GLY A 328 15.58 -56.65 -14.23
C GLY A 328 16.83 -55.84 -14.66
N SER A 329 16.84 -55.36 -15.88
CA SER A 329 17.89 -54.45 -16.37
C SER A 329 17.56 -53.01 -16.04
N SER A 330 18.55 -52.24 -15.62
CA SER A 330 18.45 -50.77 -15.56
C SER A 330 18.29 -50.20 -16.97
N ASP A 331 17.47 -49.19 -17.11
CA ASP A 331 17.20 -48.52 -18.38
C ASP A 331 17.76 -47.10 -18.35
N ALA A 332 18.67 -46.79 -19.27
CA ALA A 332 19.25 -45.47 -19.43
C ALA A 332 18.84 -44.94 -20.80
N LYS A 333 18.25 -43.73 -20.81
CA LYS A 333 17.80 -43.03 -22.02
C LYS A 333 18.34 -41.61 -22.05
N ILE A 334 18.82 -41.19 -23.20
CA ILE A 334 19.14 -39.81 -23.50
C ILE A 334 18.62 -39.46 -24.90
N GLY A 335 18.02 -38.29 -25.04
CA GLY A 335 17.49 -37.88 -26.34
C GLY A 335 16.93 -36.48 -26.35
N PHE A 336 16.52 -36.07 -27.54
CA PHE A 336 15.80 -34.84 -27.77
C PHE A 336 14.32 -35.18 -28.00
N PHE A 337 13.48 -34.43 -27.33
CA PHE A 337 12.03 -34.58 -27.41
C PHE A 337 11.45 -33.32 -27.99
N VAL A 338 10.57 -33.46 -28.98
CA VAL A 338 9.85 -32.37 -29.63
C VAL A 338 8.37 -32.55 -29.35
N ASP A 339 7.80 -31.61 -28.64
CA ASP A 339 6.36 -31.55 -28.37
C ASP A 339 5.72 -30.48 -29.25
N TYR A 340 4.78 -30.87 -30.09
CA TYR A 340 4.03 -29.96 -30.94
C TYR A 340 2.55 -30.32 -30.99
N THR A 341 1.69 -29.40 -30.58
CA THR A 341 0.24 -29.60 -30.63
C THR A 341 -0.30 -29.24 -32.00
N ILE A 342 -0.75 -30.23 -32.77
CA ILE A 342 -1.27 -30.04 -34.13
C ILE A 342 -2.66 -29.37 -34.10
N SER A 343 -3.55 -29.81 -33.21
CA SER A 343 -4.89 -29.25 -33.06
C SER A 343 -5.30 -29.26 -31.59
N ASP A 344 -5.94 -28.18 -31.13
CA ASP A 344 -6.42 -28.00 -29.76
C ASP A 344 -7.86 -27.44 -29.74
N GLY A 345 -8.61 -27.61 -30.85
CA GLY A 345 -9.97 -27.12 -30.97
C GLY A 345 -10.13 -25.61 -30.88
N GLY A 346 -9.05 -24.85 -31.18
CA GLY A 346 -9.09 -23.38 -31.16
C GLY A 346 -8.66 -22.72 -29.81
N SER A 347 -8.29 -23.53 -28.81
CA SER A 347 -7.93 -23.03 -27.45
C SER A 347 -6.80 -22.01 -27.49
N ARG A 348 -5.75 -22.24 -28.28
CA ARG A 348 -4.61 -21.29 -28.40
C ARG A 348 -5.03 -19.97 -29.05
N ALA A 349 -5.88 -20.02 -30.10
CA ALA A 349 -6.39 -18.82 -30.74
C ALA A 349 -7.24 -17.97 -29.76
N ALA A 350 -8.12 -18.64 -28.98
CA ALA A 350 -8.90 -17.96 -27.96
C ALA A 350 -8.03 -17.34 -26.84
N ARG A 351 -6.94 -18.00 -26.43
CA ARG A 351 -5.99 -17.44 -25.46
C ARG A 351 -5.28 -16.19 -25.99
N ILE A 352 -4.89 -16.16 -27.27
CA ILE A 352 -4.29 -14.96 -27.87
C ILE A 352 -5.32 -13.84 -27.88
N ALA A 353 -6.53 -14.09 -28.35
CA ALA A 353 -7.59 -13.07 -28.38
C ALA A 353 -7.91 -12.51 -27.01
N ALA A 354 -7.94 -13.37 -25.97
CA ALA A 354 -8.15 -12.95 -24.58
C ALA A 354 -6.99 -12.06 -24.08
N ALA A 355 -5.74 -12.44 -24.34
CA ALA A 355 -4.57 -11.67 -23.93
C ALA A 355 -4.48 -10.32 -24.67
N GLU A 356 -4.84 -10.27 -25.96
CA GLU A 356 -4.89 -9.03 -26.74
C GLU A 356 -6.02 -8.11 -26.24
N ALA A 357 -7.15 -8.65 -25.84
CA ALA A 357 -8.23 -7.89 -25.24
C ALA A 357 -7.83 -7.31 -23.87
N GLU A 358 -7.11 -8.09 -23.02
CA GLU A 358 -6.55 -7.61 -21.74
C GLU A 358 -5.57 -6.44 -21.98
N PHE A 359 -4.66 -6.58 -22.93
CA PHE A 359 -3.70 -5.53 -23.29
C PHE A 359 -4.41 -4.24 -23.74
N SER A 360 -5.40 -4.35 -24.64
CA SER A 360 -6.16 -3.19 -25.12
C SER A 360 -7.01 -2.55 -24.01
N GLY A 361 -7.54 -3.34 -23.08
CA GLY A 361 -8.26 -2.85 -21.91
C GLY A 361 -7.35 -1.99 -21.00
N LEU A 362 -6.11 -2.43 -20.77
CA LEU A 362 -5.13 -1.67 -19.99
C LEU A 362 -4.71 -0.38 -20.72
N GLU A 363 -4.58 -0.38 -22.04
CA GLU A 363 -4.30 0.83 -22.82
C GLU A 363 -5.39 1.89 -22.63
N ALA A 364 -6.66 1.48 -22.66
CA ALA A 364 -7.78 2.37 -22.41
C ALA A 364 -7.79 2.91 -20.95
N GLU A 365 -7.49 2.05 -19.97
CA GLU A 365 -7.38 2.42 -18.56
C GLU A 365 -6.26 3.42 -18.32
N ILE A 366 -5.08 3.19 -18.90
CA ILE A 366 -3.95 4.13 -18.84
C ILE A 366 -4.38 5.50 -19.37
N GLY A 367 -5.02 5.56 -20.54
CA GLY A 367 -5.52 6.80 -21.12
C GLY A 367 -6.53 7.53 -20.22
N HIS A 368 -7.37 6.79 -19.51
CA HIS A 368 -8.29 7.33 -18.51
C HIS A 368 -7.55 7.90 -17.30
N GLN A 369 -6.62 7.14 -16.72
CA GLN A 369 -5.87 7.52 -15.53
C GLN A 369 -4.94 8.72 -15.78
N PHE A 370 -4.38 8.87 -16.98
CA PHE A 370 -3.63 10.06 -17.37
C PHE A 370 -4.50 11.32 -17.28
N ARG A 371 -5.70 11.29 -17.87
CA ARG A 371 -6.63 12.43 -17.80
C ARG A 371 -7.05 12.74 -16.36
N MET A 372 -7.32 11.70 -15.57
CA MET A 372 -7.67 11.86 -14.15
C MET A 372 -6.54 12.47 -13.34
N ALA A 373 -5.30 12.07 -13.59
CA ALA A 373 -4.13 12.62 -12.91
C ALA A 373 -3.93 14.12 -13.23
N GLU A 374 -4.09 14.50 -14.50
CA GLU A 374 -4.03 15.91 -14.92
C GLU A 374 -5.12 16.76 -14.26
N VAL A 375 -6.36 16.24 -14.22
CA VAL A 375 -7.47 16.93 -13.55
C VAL A 375 -7.21 17.08 -12.06
N ARG A 376 -6.69 16.03 -11.39
CA ARG A 376 -6.34 16.09 -9.96
C ARG A 376 -5.27 17.15 -9.69
N PHE A 377 -4.21 17.19 -10.50
CA PHE A 377 -3.15 18.18 -10.39
C PHE A 377 -3.69 19.60 -10.52
N ASN A 378 -4.46 19.89 -11.58
CA ASN A 378 -5.04 21.19 -11.82
C ASN A 378 -6.03 21.60 -10.71
N THR A 379 -6.82 20.66 -10.21
CA THR A 379 -7.75 20.88 -9.09
C THR A 379 -6.99 21.21 -7.80
N ALA A 380 -5.96 20.42 -7.45
CA ALA A 380 -5.14 20.68 -6.25
C ALA A 380 -4.47 22.04 -6.31
N LYS A 381 -3.89 22.41 -7.47
CA LYS A 381 -3.28 23.72 -7.71
C LYS A 381 -4.29 24.85 -7.55
N SER A 382 -5.48 24.71 -8.14
CA SER A 382 -6.54 25.72 -8.05
C SER A 382 -7.02 25.90 -6.60
N ARG A 383 -7.23 24.79 -5.87
CA ARG A 383 -7.64 24.83 -4.46
C ARG A 383 -6.59 25.51 -3.58
N LEU A 384 -5.31 25.19 -3.76
CA LEU A 384 -4.23 25.81 -2.99
C LEU A 384 -4.21 27.33 -3.20
N ASN A 385 -4.27 27.79 -4.45
CA ASN A 385 -4.30 29.22 -4.77
C ASN A 385 -5.54 29.91 -4.20
N SER A 386 -6.71 29.30 -4.33
CA SER A 386 -7.97 29.82 -3.77
C SER A 386 -7.89 29.92 -2.24
N ASN A 387 -7.41 28.88 -1.56
CA ASN A 387 -7.31 28.87 -0.11
C ASN A 387 -6.33 29.93 0.41
N GLN A 388 -5.22 30.18 -0.29
CA GLN A 388 -4.30 31.25 0.07
C GLN A 388 -4.98 32.64 -0.02
N SER A 389 -5.77 32.89 -1.06
CA SER A 389 -6.55 34.13 -1.19
C SER A 389 -7.63 34.22 -0.10
N LEU A 390 -8.33 33.12 0.19
CA LEU A 390 -9.34 33.09 1.24
C LEU A 390 -8.75 33.34 2.64
N ILE A 391 -7.52 32.86 2.93
CA ILE A 391 -6.81 33.14 4.18
C ILE A 391 -6.59 34.65 4.33
N GLN A 392 -6.14 35.33 3.27
CA GLN A 392 -5.93 36.80 3.30
C GLN A 392 -7.23 37.54 3.59
N MET A 393 -8.32 37.16 2.89
CA MET A 393 -9.64 37.77 3.08
C MET A 393 -10.19 37.50 4.49
N SER A 394 -10.07 36.25 4.98
CA SER A 394 -10.55 35.86 6.32
C SER A 394 -9.73 36.55 7.43
N SER A 395 -8.41 36.69 7.24
CA SER A 395 -7.56 37.44 8.18
C SER A 395 -7.96 38.91 8.25
N LYS A 396 -8.23 39.54 7.09
CA LYS A 396 -8.72 40.94 7.04
C LYS A 396 -10.10 41.08 7.71
N LYS A 397 -11.00 40.06 7.53
CA LYS A 397 -12.28 40.05 8.25
C LYS A 397 -12.09 40.08 9.77
N VAL A 398 -11.19 39.25 10.29
CA VAL A 398 -10.89 39.22 11.74
C VAL A 398 -10.33 40.55 12.24
N GLU A 399 -9.46 41.21 11.45
CA GLU A 399 -8.91 42.53 11.75
C GLU A 399 -10.02 43.58 11.82
N LEU A 400 -10.89 43.65 10.80
CA LEU A 400 -12.02 44.60 10.76
C LEU A 400 -13.01 44.38 11.92
N LEU A 401 -13.27 43.10 12.31
CA LEU A 401 -14.09 42.78 13.47
C LEU A 401 -13.45 43.28 14.78
N ASN A 402 -12.11 43.25 14.91
CA ASN A 402 -11.43 43.84 16.06
C ASN A 402 -11.66 45.36 16.12
N GLU A 403 -11.46 46.07 14.99
CA GLU A 403 -11.69 47.50 14.92
C GLU A 403 -13.14 47.85 15.26
N GLN A 404 -14.12 47.09 14.77
CA GLN A 404 -15.55 47.28 15.06
C GLN A 404 -15.86 47.05 16.56
N ILE A 405 -15.24 46.04 17.19
CA ILE A 405 -15.42 45.75 18.63
C ILE A 405 -14.82 46.86 19.47
N GLU A 406 -13.65 47.40 19.11
CA GLU A 406 -13.04 48.52 19.80
C GLU A 406 -13.91 49.79 19.72
N ALA A 407 -14.42 50.10 18.51
CA ALA A 407 -15.34 51.24 18.31
C ALA A 407 -16.65 51.04 19.08
N ALA A 408 -17.26 49.84 19.04
CA ALA A 408 -18.48 49.55 19.76
C ALA A 408 -18.28 49.62 21.28
N THR A 409 -17.11 49.17 21.78
CA THR A 409 -16.77 49.26 23.21
C THR A 409 -16.65 50.71 23.67
N SER A 410 -16.00 51.55 22.89
CA SER A 410 -15.88 53.00 23.15
C SER A 410 -17.24 53.69 23.14
N GLN A 411 -18.09 53.37 22.15
CA GLN A 411 -19.46 53.92 22.04
C GLN A 411 -20.37 53.45 23.19
N LYS A 412 -20.21 52.21 23.66
CA LYS A 412 -20.93 51.71 24.83
C LYS A 412 -20.56 52.52 26.08
N ALA A 413 -19.30 52.82 26.28
CA ALA A 413 -18.83 53.66 27.38
C ALA A 413 -19.47 55.06 27.41
N LEU A 414 -19.82 55.57 26.21
CA LEU A 414 -20.52 56.83 26.03
C LEU A 414 -22.06 56.71 26.03
N GLY A 415 -22.60 55.52 26.25
CA GLY A 415 -24.04 55.24 26.21
C GLY A 415 -24.67 55.24 24.82
N GLN A 416 -23.85 55.18 23.75
CA GLN A 416 -24.29 55.34 22.35
C GLN A 416 -24.49 54.02 21.59
N THR A 417 -24.11 52.87 22.14
CA THR A 417 -24.18 51.58 21.44
C THR A 417 -24.95 50.55 22.28
N ALA A 418 -25.86 49.83 21.63
CA ALA A 418 -26.58 48.73 22.21
C ALA A 418 -25.63 47.57 22.54
N ILE A 419 -25.78 47.02 23.74
CA ILE A 419 -24.97 45.88 24.22
C ILE A 419 -25.08 44.68 23.28
N GLN A 420 -26.26 44.46 22.68
CA GLN A 420 -26.51 43.38 21.71
C GLN A 420 -25.55 43.41 20.53
N LYS A 421 -25.28 44.60 19.97
CA LYS A 421 -24.35 44.75 18.84
C LYS A 421 -22.93 44.34 19.23
N LEU A 422 -22.47 44.71 20.40
CA LEU A 422 -21.14 44.34 20.89
C LEU A 422 -21.02 42.84 21.05
N PHE A 423 -22.05 42.17 21.60
CA PHE A 423 -22.07 40.71 21.74
C PHE A 423 -22.09 40.00 20.39
N ALA A 424 -22.92 40.47 19.46
CA ALA A 424 -22.96 39.89 18.11
C ALA A 424 -21.60 39.96 17.42
N LEU A 425 -20.90 41.10 17.50
CA LEU A 425 -19.56 41.27 16.95
C LEU A 425 -18.52 40.37 17.60
N LYS A 426 -18.58 40.16 18.92
CA LYS A 426 -17.67 39.25 19.62
C LYS A 426 -17.87 37.77 19.21
N ILE A 427 -19.11 37.35 19.08
CA ILE A 427 -19.43 35.98 18.59
C ILE A 427 -18.96 35.82 17.14
N GLU A 428 -19.28 36.80 16.26
CA GLU A 428 -18.85 36.79 14.85
C GLU A 428 -17.32 36.71 14.71
N LYS A 429 -16.56 37.49 15.52
CA LYS A 429 -15.10 37.42 15.56
C LYS A 429 -14.62 36.03 15.95
N PHE A 430 -15.24 35.41 16.97
CA PHE A 430 -14.89 34.07 17.40
C PHE A 430 -15.11 33.05 16.26
N GLU A 431 -16.28 33.09 15.61
CA GLU A 431 -16.60 32.22 14.46
C GLU A 431 -15.63 32.44 13.30
N ALA A 432 -15.30 33.69 12.98
CA ALA A 432 -14.32 34.04 11.94
C ALA A 432 -12.93 33.47 12.26
N ARG A 433 -12.50 33.44 13.53
CA ARG A 433 -11.23 32.83 13.93
C ARG A 433 -11.24 31.33 13.82
N ILE A 434 -12.34 30.67 14.19
CA ILE A 434 -12.51 29.20 14.00
C ILE A 434 -12.44 28.87 12.50
N ALA A 435 -13.16 29.62 11.66
CA ALA A 435 -13.14 29.43 10.21
C ALA A 435 -11.72 29.64 9.64
N LEU A 436 -10.97 30.61 10.13
CA LEU A 436 -9.58 30.87 9.70
C LEU A 436 -8.65 29.70 10.09
N ILE A 437 -8.79 29.13 11.28
CA ILE A 437 -8.01 27.94 11.72
C ILE A 437 -8.29 26.77 10.77
N LYS A 438 -9.56 26.49 10.50
CA LYS A 438 -9.98 25.42 9.58
C LYS A 438 -9.41 25.64 8.20
N LEU A 439 -9.53 26.85 7.66
CA LEU A 439 -9.02 27.22 6.34
C LEU A 439 -7.50 27.08 6.23
N ARG A 440 -6.77 27.38 7.31
CA ARG A 440 -5.32 27.11 7.37
C ARG A 440 -5.03 25.61 7.27
N GLY A 441 -5.73 24.75 8.02
CA GLY A 441 -5.60 23.30 7.90
C GLY A 441 -5.88 22.80 6.46
N GLU A 442 -6.99 23.25 5.88
CA GLU A 442 -7.35 22.94 4.47
C GLU A 442 -6.29 23.39 3.45
N THR A 443 -5.59 24.49 3.73
CA THR A 443 -4.50 24.97 2.88
C THR A 443 -3.30 24.02 2.92
N TYR A 444 -2.93 23.52 4.09
CA TYR A 444 -1.86 22.53 4.22
C TYR A 444 -2.24 21.21 3.53
N THR A 445 -3.48 20.75 3.69
CA THR A 445 -3.97 19.56 2.97
C THR A 445 -3.94 19.77 1.46
N SER A 446 -4.35 20.97 0.96
CA SER A 446 -4.27 21.29 -0.46
C SER A 446 -2.84 21.33 -1.00
N ALA A 447 -1.87 21.72 -0.16
CA ALA A 447 -0.46 21.68 -0.52
C ALA A 447 0.05 20.22 -0.62
N LEU A 448 -0.39 19.34 0.29
CA LEU A 448 -0.11 17.90 0.20
C LEU A 448 -0.77 17.26 -1.02
N ASP A 449 -2.03 17.62 -1.32
CA ASP A 449 -2.74 17.17 -2.53
C ASP A 449 -1.95 17.53 -3.80
N LEU A 450 -1.38 18.73 -3.85
CA LEU A 450 -0.56 19.16 -4.98
C LEU A 450 0.73 18.35 -5.07
N LYS A 451 1.40 18.08 -3.94
CA LYS A 451 2.60 17.23 -3.89
C LYS A 451 2.32 15.81 -4.34
N LEU A 452 1.21 15.22 -3.88
CA LEU A 452 0.75 13.90 -4.30
C LEU A 452 0.44 13.88 -5.80
N ALA A 453 -0.33 14.86 -6.30
CA ALA A 453 -0.73 14.94 -7.71
C ALA A 453 0.43 15.27 -8.66
N SER A 454 1.55 15.77 -8.16
CA SER A 454 2.78 16.03 -8.93
C SER A 454 3.83 14.93 -8.81
N GLY A 455 3.58 13.86 -8.00
CA GLY A 455 4.55 12.79 -7.73
C GLY A 455 5.77 13.24 -6.91
N ASN A 456 5.61 14.31 -6.13
CA ASN A 456 6.70 14.85 -5.32
C ASN A 456 6.50 14.64 -3.81
N LEU A 457 5.50 13.85 -3.41
CA LEU A 457 5.18 13.66 -1.99
C LEU A 457 6.26 12.86 -1.26
N LEU A 458 6.78 11.79 -1.84
CA LEU A 458 7.87 11.00 -1.25
C LEU A 458 9.13 11.85 -1.08
N ASN A 459 9.48 12.65 -2.09
CA ASN A 459 10.63 13.55 -2.02
C ASN A 459 10.49 14.62 -0.92
N LEU A 460 9.27 15.00 -0.54
CA LEU A 460 9.02 15.97 0.53
C LEU A 460 9.42 15.40 1.90
N PHE A 461 9.37 14.08 2.06
CA PHE A 461 9.62 13.38 3.30
C PHE A 461 10.92 12.54 3.27
N ASP A 462 11.75 12.66 2.23
CA ASP A 462 12.98 11.87 2.04
C ASP A 462 12.73 10.34 2.12
N LEU A 463 11.66 9.89 1.45
CA LEU A 463 11.19 8.49 1.38
C LEU A 463 11.54 7.83 0.04
#